data_e41b31bb3748674701d0fa150cffbdad
#
_entry.id   e41b31bb3748674701d0fa150cffbdad
#
_cell.length_a   1.000
_cell.length_b   1.000
_cell.length_c   1.000
_cell.angle_alpha   90.00
_cell.angle_beta   90.00
_cell.angle_gamma   90.00
#
_symmetry.space_group_name_H-M   'P 1'
#
loop_
_entity.id
_entity.type
_entity.pdbx_description
1 polymer ?
#
loop_
_entity_poly.entity_id
_entity_poly.type
_entity_poly.pdbx_seq_one_letter_code
_entity_poly.pdbx_strand_id
1 'polypeptide(L)'
;MNTLIFGIVFGFLLARYRFCFFSGFRNLFYFKDFSFVSALSFCIFLQSLGLFTLEYFKLITIPEFKFSILATIIGSFAFGIGMAFSKACVSGSFTRVINNSSYLITAFSFAFSMALFNGIFKKYIDIFTKNELTNIHTFLNISPFILVILLGILSIYLIYKAKKISILAIVLAILSLLMWKMIGFSFTLSVPSKNMILYLVTNQYRYLDSGVYFLFGCILGGIVANLKSFSLQGVSLKQGYFSVIGGFLMAFGASLASGCNVANILIASAYFSFQAFIFLPFMLFGFLIILRRVS
;
A
#
# COMPACT_ATOMS: atom_id res chain seq x y z
N MET A 1 -20.02 9.84 0.52
CA MET A 1 -19.43 11.19 0.36
C MET A 1 -18.14 11.36 1.18
N ASN A 2 -18.11 10.94 2.44
CA ASN A 2 -16.94 11.08 3.31
C ASN A 2 -15.67 10.36 2.77
N THR A 3 -15.80 9.15 2.22
CA THR A 3 -14.66 8.38 1.67
C THR A 3 -13.97 9.04 0.50
N LEU A 4 -14.70 9.74 -0.35
CA LEU A 4 -14.14 10.50 -1.46
C LEU A 4 -13.25 11.65 -0.94
N ILE A 5 -13.68 12.37 0.08
CA ILE A 5 -12.91 13.46 0.70
C ILE A 5 -11.63 12.91 1.32
N PHE A 6 -11.71 11.81 2.07
CA PHE A 6 -10.52 11.12 2.60
C PHE A 6 -9.56 10.70 1.48
N GLY A 7 -10.09 10.19 0.37
CA GLY A 7 -9.29 9.85 -0.80
C GLY A 7 -8.58 11.08 -1.39
N ILE A 8 -9.28 12.20 -1.57
CA ILE A 8 -8.69 13.45 -2.11
C ILE A 8 -7.53 13.92 -1.21
N VAL A 9 -7.74 13.96 0.09
CA VAL A 9 -6.70 14.39 1.05
C VAL A 9 -5.51 13.43 1.00
N PHE A 10 -5.77 12.12 1.04
CA PHE A 10 -4.72 11.10 0.98
C PHE A 10 -3.92 11.18 -0.32
N GLY A 11 -4.59 11.23 -1.47
CA GLY A 11 -3.94 11.32 -2.78
C GLY A 11 -3.14 12.61 -2.95
N PHE A 12 -3.69 13.75 -2.50
CA PHE A 12 -2.98 15.03 -2.50
C PHE A 12 -1.70 14.98 -1.68
N LEU A 13 -1.76 14.44 -0.46
CA LEU A 13 -0.60 14.32 0.43
C LEU A 13 0.47 13.41 -0.15
N LEU A 14 0.10 12.23 -0.66
CA LEU A 14 1.06 11.31 -1.27
C LEU A 14 1.76 11.92 -2.49
N ALA A 15 1.02 12.61 -3.34
CA ALA A 15 1.56 13.26 -4.53
C ALA A 15 2.46 14.45 -4.17
N ARG A 16 1.99 15.36 -3.29
CA ARG A 16 2.69 16.59 -2.89
C ARG A 16 4.02 16.31 -2.19
N TYR A 17 4.03 15.32 -1.30
CA TYR A 17 5.24 14.94 -0.54
C TYR A 17 6.04 13.82 -1.21
N ARG A 18 5.64 13.38 -2.41
CA ARG A 18 6.28 12.31 -3.17
C ARG A 18 6.48 11.02 -2.34
N PHE A 19 5.51 10.72 -1.48
CA PHE A 19 5.55 9.53 -0.64
C PHE A 19 5.26 8.29 -1.48
N CYS A 20 6.31 7.65 -1.95
CA CYS A 20 6.24 6.48 -2.83
C CYS A 20 7.22 5.42 -2.35
N PHE A 21 6.73 4.20 -2.15
CA PHE A 21 7.54 3.08 -1.67
C PHE A 21 8.71 2.75 -2.62
N PHE A 22 8.50 2.81 -3.93
CA PHE A 22 9.58 2.63 -4.90
C PHE A 22 10.71 3.63 -4.68
N SER A 23 10.40 4.92 -4.70
CA SER A 23 11.41 5.98 -4.54
C SER A 23 12.04 5.94 -3.15
N GLY A 24 11.24 5.67 -2.11
CA GLY A 24 11.72 5.60 -0.74
C GLY A 24 12.73 4.50 -0.52
N PHE A 25 12.43 3.28 -0.95
CA PHE A 25 13.36 2.15 -0.84
C PHE A 25 14.55 2.30 -1.77
N ARG A 26 14.36 2.78 -3.00
CA ARG A 26 15.49 3.07 -3.89
C ARG A 26 16.46 4.05 -3.23
N ASN A 27 15.98 5.15 -2.66
CA ASN A 27 16.82 6.14 -2.01
C ASN A 27 17.52 5.59 -0.76
N LEU A 28 16.86 4.72 0.00
CA LEU A 28 17.48 4.04 1.13
C LEU A 28 18.70 3.21 0.69
N PHE A 29 18.56 2.40 -0.36
CA PHE A 29 19.62 1.47 -0.77
C PHE A 29 20.75 2.14 -1.56
N TYR A 30 20.46 3.13 -2.41
CA TYR A 30 21.47 3.81 -3.22
C TYR A 30 22.11 5.01 -2.52
N PHE A 31 21.29 5.79 -1.80
CA PHE A 31 21.76 7.06 -1.21
C PHE A 31 21.84 7.01 0.31
N LYS A 32 21.51 5.88 0.93
CA LYS A 32 21.44 5.71 2.40
C LYS A 32 20.53 6.77 3.06
N ASP A 33 19.49 7.22 2.33
CA ASP A 33 18.52 8.19 2.84
C ASP A 33 17.43 7.48 3.64
N PHE A 34 17.44 7.68 4.96
CA PHE A 34 16.51 7.08 5.91
C PHE A 34 15.20 7.86 6.06
N SER A 35 15.03 8.99 5.36
CA SER A 35 13.88 9.88 5.54
C SER A 35 12.55 9.18 5.29
N PHE A 36 12.45 8.35 4.25
CA PHE A 36 11.22 7.59 3.94
C PHE A 36 10.92 6.54 5.00
N VAL A 37 11.91 5.73 5.39
CA VAL A 37 11.71 4.64 6.36
C VAL A 37 11.43 5.18 7.75
N SER A 38 12.05 6.30 8.13
CA SER A 38 11.74 7.03 9.36
C SER A 38 10.29 7.53 9.37
N ALA A 39 9.84 8.17 8.27
CA ALA A 39 8.45 8.63 8.15
C ALA A 39 7.46 7.47 8.18
N LEU A 40 7.77 6.35 7.50
CA LEU A 40 6.95 5.15 7.47
C LEU A 40 6.83 4.52 8.86
N SER A 41 7.96 4.27 9.55
CA SER A 41 8.00 3.70 10.89
C SER A 41 7.25 4.58 11.90
N PHE A 42 7.43 5.90 11.84
CA PHE A 42 6.74 6.83 12.71
C PHE A 42 5.23 6.87 12.45
N CYS A 43 4.81 6.82 11.19
CA CYS A 43 3.40 6.72 10.83
C CYS A 43 2.76 5.44 11.38
N ILE A 44 3.43 4.28 11.23
CA ILE A 44 2.97 2.99 11.74
C ILE A 44 2.88 3.03 13.28
N PHE A 45 3.88 3.60 13.97
CA PHE A 45 3.87 3.76 15.42
C PHE A 45 2.66 4.56 15.91
N LEU A 46 2.41 5.72 15.32
CA LEU A 46 1.26 6.56 15.68
C LEU A 46 -0.08 5.87 15.39
N GLN A 47 -0.17 5.14 14.27
CA GLN A 47 -1.36 4.34 13.95
C GLN A 47 -1.58 3.22 14.96
N SER A 48 -0.53 2.46 15.29
CA SER A 48 -0.60 1.38 16.29
C SER A 48 -1.06 1.91 17.63
N LEU A 49 -0.44 2.99 18.10
CA LEU A 49 -0.81 3.62 19.37
C LEU A 49 -2.29 4.03 19.36
N GLY A 50 -2.74 4.69 18.31
CA GLY A 50 -4.13 5.14 18.19
C GLY A 50 -5.12 3.98 18.07
N LEU A 51 -4.82 2.95 17.25
CA LEU A 51 -5.70 1.80 17.05
C LEU A 51 -5.90 1.01 18.35
N PHE A 52 -4.83 0.65 19.05
CA PHE A 52 -4.94 -0.10 20.30
C PHE A 52 -5.52 0.73 21.46
N THR A 53 -5.33 2.05 21.44
CA THR A 53 -6.01 2.94 22.38
C THR A 53 -7.52 2.98 22.11
N LEU A 54 -7.95 3.09 20.85
CA LEU A 54 -9.37 3.08 20.49
C LEU A 54 -10.02 1.71 20.75
N GLU A 55 -9.29 0.62 20.56
CA GLU A 55 -9.76 -0.73 20.90
C GLU A 55 -9.89 -0.92 22.41
N TYR A 56 -8.94 -0.43 23.21
CA TYR A 56 -9.02 -0.47 24.67
C TYR A 56 -10.27 0.24 25.19
N PHE A 57 -10.65 1.37 24.60
CA PHE A 57 -11.91 2.08 24.89
C PHE A 57 -13.15 1.46 24.23
N LYS A 58 -13.01 0.29 23.54
CA LYS A 58 -14.09 -0.40 22.83
C LYS A 58 -14.79 0.44 21.77
N LEU A 59 -14.09 1.44 21.21
CA LEU A 59 -14.62 2.30 20.15
C LEU A 59 -14.48 1.68 18.75
N ILE A 60 -13.54 0.76 18.58
CA ILE A 60 -13.32 -0.02 17.37
C ILE A 60 -12.99 -1.46 17.75
N THR A 61 -13.19 -2.37 16.80
CA THR A 61 -12.69 -3.75 16.88
C THR A 61 -11.68 -3.96 15.76
N ILE A 62 -10.47 -4.40 16.10
CA ILE A 62 -9.45 -4.72 15.10
C ILE A 62 -9.76 -6.09 14.52
N PRO A 63 -10.00 -6.22 13.20
CA PRO A 63 -10.32 -7.50 12.60
C PRO A 63 -9.08 -8.41 12.56
N GLU A 64 -9.29 -9.70 12.79
CA GLU A 64 -8.28 -10.72 12.58
C GLU A 64 -8.28 -11.14 11.10
N PHE A 65 -7.21 -10.83 10.41
CA PHE A 65 -7.03 -11.26 9.03
C PHE A 65 -6.22 -12.55 8.97
N LYS A 66 -6.87 -13.61 8.54
CA LYS A 66 -6.22 -14.87 8.27
C LYS A 66 -5.44 -14.77 6.94
N PHE A 67 -4.26 -15.34 6.88
CA PHE A 67 -3.41 -15.33 5.69
C PHE A 67 -2.60 -16.62 5.55
N SER A 68 -2.11 -16.91 4.35
CA SER A 68 -1.21 -18.03 4.08
C SER A 68 0.24 -17.53 3.98
N ILE A 69 1.15 -18.16 4.70
CA ILE A 69 2.58 -17.83 4.70
C ILE A 69 3.15 -17.97 3.28
N LEU A 70 2.92 -19.11 2.65
CA LEU A 70 3.49 -19.41 1.33
C LEU A 70 2.98 -18.44 0.26
N ALA A 71 1.67 -18.16 0.25
CA ALA A 71 1.08 -17.19 -0.67
C ALA A 71 1.62 -15.79 -0.44
N THR A 72 1.84 -15.39 0.81
CA THR A 72 2.43 -14.09 1.16
C THR A 72 3.88 -13.99 0.69
N ILE A 73 4.69 -15.04 0.87
CA ILE A 73 6.11 -15.06 0.42
C ILE A 73 6.18 -14.92 -1.10
N ILE A 74 5.46 -15.75 -1.84
CA ILE A 74 5.47 -15.72 -3.31
C ILE A 74 4.88 -14.42 -3.82
N GLY A 75 3.75 -13.99 -3.22
CA GLY A 75 3.07 -12.76 -3.60
C GLY A 75 3.90 -11.51 -3.37
N SER A 76 4.51 -11.37 -2.19
CA SER A 76 5.36 -10.22 -1.87
C SER A 76 6.62 -10.15 -2.74
N PHE A 77 7.24 -11.29 -3.03
CA PHE A 77 8.39 -11.37 -3.93
C PHE A 77 8.04 -10.91 -5.35
N ALA A 78 6.94 -11.44 -5.92
CA ALA A 78 6.44 -11.03 -7.23
C ALA A 78 6.06 -9.54 -7.26
N PHE A 79 5.44 -9.04 -6.17
CA PHE A 79 5.11 -7.63 -6.01
C PHE A 79 6.35 -6.74 -6.05
N GLY A 80 7.43 -7.13 -5.36
CA GLY A 80 8.71 -6.41 -5.35
C GLY A 80 9.34 -6.32 -6.74
N ILE A 81 9.35 -7.41 -7.49
CA ILE A 81 9.81 -7.46 -8.88
C ILE A 81 8.97 -6.51 -9.75
N GLY A 82 7.65 -6.58 -9.66
CA GLY A 82 6.73 -5.73 -10.41
C GLY A 82 6.93 -4.23 -10.13
N MET A 83 7.15 -3.87 -8.85
CA MET A 83 7.45 -2.51 -8.43
C MET A 83 8.78 -1.99 -9.04
N ALA A 84 9.78 -2.85 -9.16
CA ALA A 84 11.06 -2.48 -9.77
C ALA A 84 10.95 -2.28 -11.30
N PHE A 85 10.23 -3.14 -12.02
CA PHE A 85 10.00 -3.01 -13.46
C PHE A 85 9.21 -1.75 -13.82
N SER A 86 8.13 -1.49 -13.13
CA SER A 86 7.30 -0.30 -13.40
C SER A 86 7.95 1.01 -12.95
N LYS A 87 9.03 0.97 -12.15
CA LYS A 87 9.64 2.13 -11.47
C LYS A 87 8.62 2.93 -10.64
N ALA A 88 7.57 2.26 -10.18
CA ALA A 88 6.45 2.84 -9.44
C ALA A 88 5.88 1.84 -8.44
N CYS A 89 5.26 2.34 -7.39
CA CYS A 89 4.37 1.54 -6.54
C CYS A 89 2.91 1.80 -6.91
N VAL A 90 1.98 1.00 -6.43
CA VAL A 90 0.55 1.12 -6.73
C VAL A 90 0.03 2.51 -6.37
N SER A 91 0.26 3.00 -5.14
CA SER A 91 -0.17 4.33 -4.72
C SER A 91 0.47 5.45 -5.54
N GLY A 92 1.76 5.33 -5.86
CA GLY A 92 2.46 6.29 -6.71
C GLY A 92 1.93 6.32 -8.14
N SER A 93 1.49 5.18 -8.68
CA SER A 93 0.90 5.12 -10.03
C SER A 93 -0.45 5.83 -10.08
N PHE A 94 -1.35 5.59 -9.10
CA PHE A 94 -2.66 6.23 -9.07
C PHE A 94 -2.60 7.74 -8.76
N THR A 95 -1.67 8.18 -7.93
CA THR A 95 -1.59 9.61 -7.54
C THR A 95 -0.79 10.48 -8.51
N ARG A 96 -0.06 9.88 -9.46
CA ARG A 96 0.78 10.60 -10.44
C ARG A 96 0.44 10.29 -11.89
N VAL A 97 -0.80 9.90 -12.15
CA VAL A 97 -1.27 9.53 -13.50
C VAL A 97 -1.05 10.61 -14.56
N ILE A 98 -1.06 11.89 -14.16
CA ILE A 98 -0.88 13.02 -15.08
C ILE A 98 0.57 13.44 -15.30
N ASN A 99 1.52 12.90 -14.54
CA ASN A 99 2.93 13.33 -14.65
C ASN A 99 3.69 12.56 -15.73
N ASN A 100 3.29 11.31 -15.99
CA ASN A 100 3.91 10.47 -17.00
C ASN A 100 2.97 9.33 -17.37
N SER A 101 2.79 9.08 -18.67
CA SER A 101 1.93 8.01 -19.19
C SER A 101 2.32 6.62 -18.68
N SER A 102 3.58 6.41 -18.25
CA SER A 102 4.03 5.17 -17.62
C SER A 102 3.26 4.84 -16.34
N TYR A 103 2.92 5.86 -15.52
CA TYR A 103 2.13 5.65 -14.30
C TYR A 103 0.68 5.27 -14.63
N LEU A 104 0.11 5.89 -15.66
CA LEU A 104 -1.23 5.56 -16.14
C LEU A 104 -1.30 4.10 -16.62
N ILE A 105 -0.32 3.68 -17.45
CA ILE A 105 -0.21 2.31 -17.96
C ILE A 105 -0.07 1.32 -16.80
N THR A 106 0.78 1.61 -15.82
CA THR A 106 0.97 0.76 -14.64
C THR A 106 -0.30 0.65 -13.80
N ALA A 107 -0.99 1.77 -13.55
CA ALA A 107 -2.22 1.80 -12.76
C ALA A 107 -3.34 1.00 -13.46
N PHE A 108 -3.51 1.17 -14.77
CA PHE A 108 -4.49 0.43 -15.55
C PHE A 108 -4.17 -1.07 -15.62
N SER A 109 -2.92 -1.43 -15.93
CA SER A 109 -2.46 -2.82 -15.93
C SER A 109 -2.66 -3.49 -14.57
N PHE A 110 -2.34 -2.79 -13.47
CA PHE A 110 -2.58 -3.28 -12.12
C PHE A 110 -4.07 -3.52 -11.84
N ALA A 111 -4.93 -2.53 -12.13
CA ALA A 111 -6.35 -2.62 -11.86
C ALA A 111 -7.02 -3.76 -12.67
N PHE A 112 -6.68 -3.84 -13.95
CA PHE A 112 -7.19 -4.88 -14.85
C PHE A 112 -6.74 -6.28 -14.40
N SER A 113 -5.46 -6.46 -14.10
CA SER A 113 -4.92 -7.75 -13.62
C SER A 113 -5.47 -8.14 -12.25
N MET A 114 -5.72 -7.18 -11.35
CA MET A 114 -6.40 -7.43 -10.07
C MET A 114 -7.83 -7.97 -10.30
N ALA A 115 -8.56 -7.44 -11.28
CA ALA A 115 -9.88 -7.94 -11.63
C ALA A 115 -9.81 -9.36 -12.23
N LEU A 116 -8.81 -9.65 -13.07
CA LEU A 116 -8.59 -10.99 -13.62
C LEU A 116 -8.28 -12.01 -12.52
N PHE A 117 -7.31 -11.75 -11.66
CA PHE A 117 -6.89 -12.69 -10.61
C PHE A 117 -7.97 -12.94 -9.56
N ASN A 118 -8.68 -11.91 -9.13
CA ASN A 118 -9.72 -12.04 -8.11
C ASN A 118 -11.14 -12.27 -8.69
N GLY A 119 -11.30 -12.20 -10.00
CA GLY A 119 -12.51 -12.58 -10.72
C GLY A 119 -12.41 -14.00 -11.26
N ILE A 120 -11.74 -14.13 -12.42
CA ILE A 120 -11.67 -15.40 -13.19
C ILE A 120 -10.81 -16.44 -12.46
N PHE A 121 -9.64 -16.05 -11.93
CA PHE A 121 -8.70 -16.96 -11.29
C PHE A 121 -8.87 -17.08 -9.77
N LYS A 122 -9.95 -16.53 -9.21
CA LYS A 122 -10.20 -16.54 -7.76
C LYS A 122 -10.09 -17.94 -7.15
N LYS A 123 -10.67 -18.95 -7.78
CA LYS A 123 -10.64 -20.34 -7.30
C LYS A 123 -9.21 -20.87 -7.10
N TYR A 124 -8.29 -20.51 -8.00
CA TYR A 124 -6.88 -20.94 -7.89
C TYR A 124 -6.15 -20.17 -6.80
N ILE A 125 -6.41 -18.88 -6.67
CA ILE A 125 -5.83 -18.06 -5.60
C ILE A 125 -6.31 -18.51 -4.22
N ASP A 126 -7.60 -18.80 -4.07
CA ASP A 126 -8.19 -19.28 -2.82
C ASP A 126 -7.58 -20.63 -2.35
N ILE A 127 -7.10 -21.48 -3.27
CA ILE A 127 -6.39 -22.72 -2.93
C ILE A 127 -5.06 -22.41 -2.21
N PHE A 128 -4.34 -21.39 -2.68
CA PHE A 128 -3.05 -20.97 -2.09
C PHE A 128 -3.23 -20.10 -0.84
N THR A 129 -4.39 -19.46 -0.67
CA THR A 129 -4.67 -18.55 0.46
C THR A 129 -5.41 -19.23 1.60
N LYS A 130 -5.44 -20.57 1.68
CA LYS A 130 -5.98 -21.30 2.84
C LYS A 130 -5.21 -20.93 4.11
N ASN A 131 -5.95 -20.49 5.08
CA ASN A 131 -5.61 -19.64 6.20
C ASN A 131 -4.99 -20.36 7.40
N GLU A 132 -3.92 -19.82 8.00
CA GLU A 132 -3.33 -20.45 9.18
C GLU A 132 -2.91 -19.52 10.31
N LEU A 133 -2.66 -18.22 10.08
CA LEU A 133 -2.13 -17.33 11.11
C LEU A 133 -2.89 -16.01 11.20
N THR A 134 -2.84 -15.43 12.41
CA THR A 134 -3.51 -14.18 12.80
C THR A 134 -2.49 -13.10 13.17
N ASN A 135 -2.82 -12.23 14.07
CA ASN A 135 -1.95 -11.17 14.55
C ASN A 135 -0.89 -11.67 15.53
N ILE A 136 0.29 -11.06 15.57
CA ILE A 136 1.42 -11.46 16.42
C ILE A 136 1.06 -11.40 17.90
N HIS A 137 0.36 -10.35 18.34
CA HIS A 137 -0.02 -10.18 19.75
C HIS A 137 -0.99 -11.28 20.23
N THR A 138 -1.91 -11.72 19.37
CA THR A 138 -2.84 -12.82 19.65
C THR A 138 -2.11 -14.15 19.72
N PHE A 139 -1.20 -14.40 18.78
CA PHE A 139 -0.42 -15.65 18.71
C PHE A 139 0.55 -15.80 19.89
N LEU A 140 1.26 -14.74 20.25
CA LEU A 140 2.23 -14.75 21.36
C LEU A 140 1.60 -14.53 22.73
N ASN A 141 0.29 -14.24 22.78
CA ASN A 141 -0.43 -13.91 24.00
C ASN A 141 0.21 -12.75 24.82
N ILE A 142 0.77 -11.78 24.07
CA ILE A 142 1.49 -10.62 24.62
C ILE A 142 0.61 -9.38 24.51
N SER A 143 0.67 -8.50 25.51
CA SER A 143 -0.01 -7.21 25.44
C SER A 143 0.45 -6.41 24.20
N PRO A 144 -0.47 -5.92 23.35
CA PRO A 144 -0.12 -5.18 22.14
C PRO A 144 0.68 -3.90 22.45
N PHE A 145 0.50 -3.32 23.64
CA PHE A 145 1.24 -2.12 24.06
C PHE A 145 2.75 -2.33 24.18
N ILE A 146 3.21 -3.56 24.50
CA ILE A 146 4.64 -3.88 24.53
C ILE A 146 5.22 -3.76 23.12
N LEU A 147 4.53 -4.28 22.12
CA LEU A 147 4.94 -4.17 20.71
C LEU A 147 4.91 -2.72 20.23
N VAL A 148 3.92 -1.93 20.66
CA VAL A 148 3.86 -0.48 20.35
C VAL A 148 5.07 0.26 20.92
N ILE A 149 5.46 -0.02 22.17
CA ILE A 149 6.65 0.61 22.79
C ILE A 149 7.91 0.25 22.02
N LEU A 150 8.08 -1.02 21.63
CA LEU A 150 9.23 -1.48 20.88
C LEU A 150 9.31 -0.80 19.49
N LEU A 151 8.17 -0.67 18.82
CA LEU A 151 8.07 0.06 17.56
C LEU A 151 8.35 1.56 17.75
N GLY A 152 7.95 2.15 18.88
CA GLY A 152 8.25 3.54 19.26
C GLY A 152 9.75 3.78 19.40
N ILE A 153 10.46 2.89 20.10
CA ILE A 153 11.93 2.96 20.23
C ILE A 153 12.61 2.88 18.87
N LEU A 154 12.17 1.94 18.02
CA LEU A 154 12.68 1.83 16.64
C LEU A 154 12.41 3.10 15.84
N SER A 155 11.22 3.69 15.96
CA SER A 155 10.86 4.93 15.27
C SER A 155 11.72 6.10 15.69
N ILE A 156 11.97 6.25 17.00
CA ILE A 156 12.84 7.32 17.55
C ILE A 156 14.27 7.17 17.02
N TYR A 157 14.79 5.93 17.03
CA TYR A 157 16.11 5.63 16.47
C TYR A 157 16.22 6.02 15.00
N LEU A 158 15.21 5.67 14.18
CA LEU A 158 15.19 6.00 12.75
C LEU A 158 15.04 7.51 12.50
N ILE A 159 14.27 8.23 13.33
CA ILE A 159 14.15 9.70 13.28
C ILE A 159 15.50 10.34 13.59
N TYR A 160 16.18 9.86 14.63
CA TYR A 160 17.52 10.35 14.97
C TYR A 160 18.51 10.18 13.81
N LYS A 161 18.47 9.01 13.15
CA LYS A 161 19.33 8.73 11.99
C LYS A 161 18.95 9.55 10.74
N ALA A 162 17.67 9.82 10.53
CA ALA A 162 17.17 10.61 9.41
C ALA A 162 17.33 12.14 9.64
N LYS A 163 17.52 12.55 10.89
CA LYS A 163 17.59 13.97 11.32
C LYS A 163 16.38 14.80 10.89
N LYS A 164 15.23 14.16 10.68
CA LYS A 164 14.03 14.84 10.17
C LYS A 164 12.75 14.15 10.68
N ILE A 165 11.87 14.94 11.29
CA ILE A 165 10.52 14.50 11.64
C ILE A 165 9.60 14.77 10.46
N SER A 166 8.82 13.78 10.06
CA SER A 166 7.90 13.91 8.93
C SER A 166 6.50 14.30 9.43
N ILE A 167 6.09 15.53 9.17
CA ILE A 167 4.72 16.01 9.42
C ILE A 167 3.71 15.16 8.64
N LEU A 168 4.08 14.71 7.43
CA LEU A 168 3.25 13.82 6.63
C LEU A 168 2.87 12.53 7.38
N ALA A 169 3.82 11.95 8.15
CA ALA A 169 3.57 10.73 8.91
C ALA A 169 2.46 10.94 9.96
N ILE A 170 2.46 12.09 10.63
CA ILE A 170 1.44 12.46 11.63
C ILE A 170 0.07 12.60 10.94
N VAL A 171 0.02 13.33 9.84
CA VAL A 171 -1.24 13.58 9.13
C VAL A 171 -1.82 12.28 8.57
N LEU A 172 -0.99 11.41 7.99
CA LEU A 172 -1.42 10.09 7.49
C LEU A 172 -1.91 9.18 8.62
N ALA A 173 -1.26 9.20 9.79
CA ALA A 173 -1.70 8.43 10.95
C ALA A 173 -3.08 8.89 11.44
N ILE A 174 -3.26 10.19 11.62
CA ILE A 174 -4.55 10.77 12.03
C ILE A 174 -5.65 10.43 11.01
N LEU A 175 -5.36 10.61 9.71
CA LEU A 175 -6.31 10.31 8.63
C LEU A 175 -6.72 8.83 8.62
N SER A 176 -5.77 7.91 8.85
CA SER A 176 -6.04 6.48 8.98
C SER A 176 -6.95 6.16 10.16
N LEU A 177 -6.67 6.73 11.33
CA LEU A 177 -7.49 6.52 12.53
C LEU A 177 -8.91 7.06 12.38
N LEU A 178 -9.07 8.22 11.73
CA LEU A 178 -10.38 8.77 11.41
C LEU A 178 -11.15 7.86 10.48
N MET A 179 -10.51 7.30 9.46
CA MET A 179 -11.15 6.33 8.55
C MET A 179 -11.58 5.05 9.30
N TRP A 180 -10.74 4.51 10.17
CA TRP A 180 -11.11 3.36 11.01
C TRP A 180 -12.34 3.64 11.86
N LYS A 181 -12.41 4.81 12.51
CA LYS A 181 -13.53 5.20 13.37
C LYS A 181 -14.81 5.46 12.58
N MET A 182 -14.73 6.09 11.41
CA MET A 182 -15.92 6.54 10.65
C MET A 182 -16.45 5.49 9.67
N ILE A 183 -15.58 4.63 9.13
CA ILE A 183 -15.90 3.79 7.98
C ILE A 183 -15.64 2.31 8.29
N GLY A 184 -14.86 2.00 9.34
CA GLY A 184 -14.50 0.64 9.73
C GLY A 184 -13.40 -0.01 8.89
N PHE A 185 -12.74 0.73 8.02
CA PHE A 185 -11.56 0.28 7.28
C PHE A 185 -10.57 1.44 7.04
N SER A 186 -9.35 1.11 6.66
CA SER A 186 -8.30 2.09 6.36
C SER A 186 -7.89 2.06 4.88
N PHE A 187 -6.81 2.78 4.55
CA PHE A 187 -6.35 2.96 3.19
C PHE A 187 -6.10 1.64 2.47
N THR A 188 -6.80 1.42 1.38
CA THR A 188 -6.50 0.32 0.47
C THR A 188 -6.71 0.77 -0.97
N LEU A 189 -5.89 0.28 -1.89
CA LEU A 189 -5.97 0.62 -3.31
C LEU A 189 -6.15 -0.62 -4.18
N SER A 190 -5.81 -1.80 -3.67
CA SER A 190 -5.89 -3.05 -4.42
C SER A 190 -7.33 -3.51 -4.64
N VAL A 191 -8.12 -3.59 -3.57
CA VAL A 191 -9.53 -3.99 -3.66
C VAL A 191 -10.37 -2.97 -4.44
N PRO A 192 -10.28 -1.66 -4.16
CA PRO A 192 -10.98 -0.65 -4.95
C PRO A 192 -10.65 -0.66 -6.44
N SER A 193 -9.39 -0.85 -6.82
CA SER A 193 -9.00 -0.89 -8.23
C SER A 193 -9.60 -2.10 -8.95
N LYS A 194 -9.66 -3.27 -8.30
CA LYS A 194 -10.39 -4.44 -8.79
C LYS A 194 -11.87 -4.14 -8.97
N ASN A 195 -12.52 -3.59 -7.94
CA ASN A 195 -13.95 -3.33 -7.95
C ASN A 195 -14.34 -2.30 -9.02
N MET A 196 -13.49 -1.29 -9.25
CA MET A 196 -13.69 -0.33 -10.33
C MET A 196 -13.75 -1.01 -11.70
N ILE A 197 -12.81 -1.91 -12.02
CA ILE A 197 -12.81 -2.64 -13.29
C ILE A 197 -14.01 -3.60 -13.38
N LEU A 198 -14.33 -4.31 -12.31
CA LEU A 198 -15.49 -5.20 -12.29
C LEU A 198 -16.81 -4.43 -12.49
N TYR A 199 -16.94 -3.22 -11.92
CA TYR A 199 -18.08 -2.34 -12.19
C TYR A 199 -18.16 -1.96 -13.66
N LEU A 200 -17.05 -1.54 -14.27
CA LEU A 200 -17.01 -1.15 -15.69
C LEU A 200 -17.37 -2.31 -16.64
N VAL A 201 -16.98 -3.54 -16.28
CA VAL A 201 -17.22 -4.72 -17.13
C VAL A 201 -18.63 -5.32 -16.92
N THR A 202 -19.09 -5.38 -15.65
CA THR A 202 -20.34 -6.07 -15.32
C THR A 202 -21.54 -5.14 -15.14
N ASN A 203 -21.30 -3.82 -15.06
CA ASN A 203 -22.29 -2.78 -14.76
C ASN A 203 -23.12 -3.05 -13.49
N GLN A 204 -22.56 -3.79 -12.51
CA GLN A 204 -23.24 -4.14 -11.28
C GLN A 204 -22.88 -3.16 -10.15
N TYR A 205 -23.85 -2.46 -9.62
CA TYR A 205 -23.68 -1.47 -8.54
C TYR A 205 -23.06 -2.01 -7.26
N ARG A 206 -23.12 -3.34 -7.03
CA ARG A 206 -22.47 -3.98 -5.87
C ARG A 206 -20.96 -3.76 -5.81
N TYR A 207 -20.31 -3.47 -6.93
CA TYR A 207 -18.89 -3.18 -7.01
C TYR A 207 -18.55 -1.71 -6.79
N LEU A 208 -19.56 -0.83 -6.79
CA LEU A 208 -19.37 0.60 -6.52
C LEU A 208 -19.45 0.86 -5.01
N ASP A 209 -18.45 0.35 -4.29
CA ASP A 209 -18.35 0.47 -2.84
C ASP A 209 -17.63 1.77 -2.39
N SER A 210 -17.58 1.98 -1.08
CA SER A 210 -16.90 3.13 -0.48
C SER A 210 -15.40 3.18 -0.80
N GLY A 211 -14.76 2.02 -1.05
CA GLY A 211 -13.37 1.94 -1.47
C GLY A 211 -13.15 2.51 -2.87
N VAL A 212 -14.08 2.29 -3.80
CA VAL A 212 -14.00 2.87 -5.17
C VAL A 212 -14.09 4.39 -5.11
N TYR A 213 -14.96 4.96 -4.27
CA TYR A 213 -14.99 6.42 -4.06
C TYR A 213 -13.68 6.94 -3.45
N PHE A 214 -13.08 6.19 -2.55
CA PHE A 214 -11.76 6.51 -2.02
C PHE A 214 -10.69 6.52 -3.11
N LEU A 215 -10.66 5.53 -4.00
CA LEU A 215 -9.72 5.46 -5.13
C LEU A 215 -9.89 6.64 -6.08
N PHE A 216 -11.13 6.97 -6.46
CA PHE A 216 -11.41 8.17 -7.26
C PHE A 216 -10.91 9.44 -6.57
N GLY A 217 -11.18 9.56 -5.28
CA GLY A 217 -10.63 10.66 -4.47
C GLY A 217 -9.10 10.71 -4.53
N CYS A 218 -8.41 9.57 -4.41
CA CYS A 218 -6.94 9.51 -4.50
C CYS A 218 -6.42 9.99 -5.85
N ILE A 219 -7.08 9.63 -6.94
CA ILE A 219 -6.71 10.08 -8.28
C ILE A 219 -6.92 11.59 -8.42
N LEU A 220 -8.09 12.10 -8.01
CA LEU A 220 -8.40 13.53 -8.05
C LEU A 220 -7.43 14.34 -7.19
N GLY A 221 -7.15 13.91 -5.95
CA GLY A 221 -6.19 14.56 -5.07
C GLY A 221 -4.78 14.58 -5.66
N GLY A 222 -4.37 13.47 -6.30
CA GLY A 222 -3.12 13.37 -7.03
C GLY A 222 -3.03 14.35 -8.22
N ILE A 223 -4.12 14.47 -8.99
CA ILE A 223 -4.24 15.44 -10.10
C ILE A 223 -4.09 16.87 -9.57
N VAL A 224 -4.85 17.25 -8.56
CA VAL A 224 -4.80 18.59 -7.95
C VAL A 224 -3.39 18.94 -7.47
N ALA A 225 -2.72 18.00 -6.81
CA ALA A 225 -1.35 18.21 -6.30
C ALA A 225 -0.31 18.43 -7.42
N ASN A 226 -0.55 17.86 -8.61
CA ASN A 226 0.40 17.87 -9.73
C ASN A 226 -0.02 18.78 -10.89
N LEU A 227 -1.09 19.57 -10.78
CA LEU A 227 -1.57 20.47 -11.85
C LEU A 227 -0.47 21.39 -12.40
N LYS A 228 0.40 21.92 -11.53
CA LYS A 228 1.51 22.79 -11.94
C LYS A 228 2.66 22.05 -12.64
N SER A 229 2.75 20.74 -12.51
CA SER A 229 3.77 19.88 -13.11
C SER A 229 3.19 18.94 -14.17
N PHE A 230 2.07 19.34 -14.77
CA PHE A 230 1.42 18.58 -15.83
C PHE A 230 2.39 18.45 -17.00
N SER A 231 2.85 17.24 -17.25
CA SER A 231 3.62 16.88 -18.44
C SER A 231 3.30 15.44 -18.81
N LEU A 232 2.37 15.25 -19.72
CA LEU A 232 2.18 13.97 -20.39
C LEU A 232 3.41 13.66 -21.24
N GLN A 233 4.52 13.31 -20.61
CA GLN A 233 5.68 12.83 -21.32
C GLN A 233 5.33 11.51 -22.01
N GLY A 234 5.58 11.44 -23.31
CA GLY A 234 5.45 10.21 -24.07
C GLY A 234 6.33 9.11 -23.48
N VAL A 235 5.82 7.89 -23.43
CA VAL A 235 6.54 6.73 -22.91
C VAL A 235 7.22 6.01 -24.06
N SER A 236 8.51 5.71 -23.93
CA SER A 236 9.17 4.80 -24.86
C SER A 236 8.50 3.42 -24.83
N LEU A 237 8.44 2.73 -25.96
CA LEU A 237 7.85 1.39 -26.06
C LEU A 237 8.42 0.43 -25.01
N LYS A 238 9.73 0.51 -24.76
CA LYS A 238 10.41 -0.28 -23.74
C LYS A 238 9.87 -0.01 -22.34
N GLN A 239 9.71 1.26 -21.94
CA GLN A 239 9.18 1.63 -20.64
C GLN A 239 7.69 1.25 -20.52
N GLY A 240 6.90 1.41 -21.60
CA GLY A 240 5.51 0.98 -21.64
C GLY A 240 5.36 -0.53 -21.36
N TYR A 241 6.18 -1.34 -22.03
CA TYR A 241 6.21 -2.79 -21.81
C TYR A 241 6.54 -3.15 -20.35
N PHE A 242 7.57 -2.54 -19.76
CA PHE A 242 7.91 -2.75 -18.36
C PHE A 242 6.82 -2.27 -17.39
N SER A 243 6.09 -1.22 -17.74
CA SER A 243 4.95 -0.73 -16.95
C SER A 243 3.79 -1.72 -16.95
N VAL A 244 3.50 -2.37 -18.09
CA VAL A 244 2.46 -3.41 -18.18
C VAL A 244 2.86 -4.63 -17.36
N ILE A 245 4.06 -5.17 -17.55
CA ILE A 245 4.54 -6.33 -16.80
C ILE A 245 4.63 -6.02 -15.32
N GLY A 246 5.12 -4.83 -14.95
CA GLY A 246 5.21 -4.42 -13.56
C GLY A 246 3.85 -4.33 -12.88
N GLY A 247 2.84 -3.74 -13.57
CA GLY A 247 1.47 -3.69 -13.09
C GLY A 247 0.86 -5.09 -12.90
N PHE A 248 1.07 -5.99 -13.87
CA PHE A 248 0.62 -7.38 -13.81
C PHE A 248 1.24 -8.15 -12.64
N LEU A 249 2.56 -8.07 -12.46
CA LEU A 249 3.26 -8.74 -11.36
C LEU A 249 2.86 -8.19 -9.99
N MET A 250 2.69 -6.86 -9.87
CA MET A 250 2.17 -6.26 -8.64
C MET A 250 0.75 -6.72 -8.33
N ALA A 251 -0.12 -6.87 -9.33
CA ALA A 251 -1.47 -7.37 -9.15
C ALA A 251 -1.50 -8.85 -8.74
N PHE A 252 -0.70 -9.68 -9.38
CA PHE A 252 -0.52 -11.09 -9.00
C PHE A 252 -0.05 -11.19 -7.55
N GLY A 253 1.00 -10.44 -7.20
CA GLY A 253 1.53 -10.40 -5.85
C GLY A 253 0.53 -9.90 -4.82
N ALA A 254 -0.21 -8.84 -5.13
CA ALA A 254 -1.24 -8.29 -4.26
C ALA A 254 -2.44 -9.25 -4.06
N SER A 255 -2.76 -10.05 -5.08
CA SER A 255 -3.84 -11.05 -5.00
C SER A 255 -3.46 -12.22 -4.07
N LEU A 256 -2.21 -12.69 -4.13
CA LEU A 256 -1.70 -13.74 -3.24
C LEU A 256 -1.47 -13.24 -1.81
N ALA A 257 -0.90 -12.03 -1.66
CA ALA A 257 -0.61 -11.44 -0.37
C ALA A 257 -1.78 -10.59 0.18
N SER A 258 -2.99 -10.79 -0.33
CA SER A 258 -4.23 -10.13 0.15
C SER A 258 -4.16 -8.60 0.24
N GLY A 259 -3.25 -7.96 -0.50
CA GLY A 259 -3.13 -6.50 -0.49
C GLY A 259 -1.85 -5.95 -1.11
N CYS A 260 -1.88 -4.66 -1.47
CA CYS A 260 -0.70 -3.96 -1.94
C CYS A 260 0.21 -3.50 -0.78
N ASN A 261 1.31 -2.85 -1.10
CA ASN A 261 2.26 -2.34 -0.11
C ASN A 261 1.64 -1.32 0.89
N VAL A 262 0.66 -0.52 0.50
CA VAL A 262 -0.05 0.36 1.44
C VAL A 262 -0.85 -0.49 2.44
N ALA A 263 -1.61 -1.47 1.97
CA ALA A 263 -2.41 -2.33 2.83
C ALA A 263 -1.53 -3.18 3.77
N ASN A 264 -0.46 -3.78 3.25
CA ASN A 264 0.40 -4.66 4.04
C ASN A 264 1.42 -3.90 4.91
N ILE A 265 2.13 -2.91 4.35
CA ILE A 265 3.23 -2.26 5.08
C ILE A 265 2.74 -1.11 5.94
N LEU A 266 1.79 -0.28 5.44
CA LEU A 266 1.35 0.88 6.20
C LEU A 266 0.22 0.55 7.18
N ILE A 267 -0.71 -0.34 6.80
CA ILE A 267 -1.92 -0.61 7.58
C ILE A 267 -1.79 -1.90 8.39
N ALA A 268 -1.44 -3.04 7.76
CA ALA A 268 -1.36 -4.31 8.46
C ALA A 268 -0.23 -4.35 9.51
N SER A 269 0.85 -3.59 9.31
CA SER A 269 1.88 -3.41 10.36
C SER A 269 1.35 -2.68 11.58
N ALA A 270 0.37 -1.77 11.43
CA ALA A 270 -0.15 -1.00 12.55
C ALA A 270 -0.95 -1.84 13.56
N TYR A 271 -1.54 -2.95 13.14
CA TYR A 271 -2.16 -3.93 14.05
C TYR A 271 -1.34 -5.21 14.23
N PHE A 272 -0.04 -5.16 13.94
CA PHE A 272 0.93 -6.25 14.13
C PHE A 272 0.52 -7.56 13.45
N SER A 273 0.03 -7.50 12.20
CA SER A 273 -0.22 -8.69 11.42
C SER A 273 1.08 -9.40 11.04
N PHE A 274 1.17 -10.70 11.23
CA PHE A 274 2.29 -11.51 10.73
C PHE A 274 2.52 -11.35 9.24
N GLN A 275 1.45 -11.18 8.48
CA GLN A 275 1.51 -10.96 7.03
C GLN A 275 2.39 -9.77 6.66
N ALA A 276 2.28 -8.65 7.38
CA ALA A 276 3.06 -7.45 7.13
C ALA A 276 4.57 -7.69 7.33
N PHE A 277 4.91 -8.43 8.38
CA PHE A 277 6.32 -8.74 8.71
C PHE A 277 6.96 -9.72 7.72
N ILE A 278 6.16 -10.63 7.13
CA ILE A 278 6.64 -11.50 6.05
C ILE A 278 6.68 -10.73 4.72
N PHE A 279 5.67 -9.91 4.45
CA PHE A 279 5.55 -9.17 3.19
C PHE A 279 6.76 -8.26 2.93
N LEU A 280 7.18 -7.48 3.91
CA LEU A 280 8.22 -6.47 3.75
C LEU A 280 9.57 -7.04 3.28
N PRO A 281 10.19 -8.04 3.95
CA PRO A 281 11.50 -8.55 3.56
C PRO A 281 11.48 -9.25 2.20
N PHE A 282 10.45 -10.04 1.89
CA PHE A 282 10.37 -10.73 0.59
C PHE A 282 10.07 -9.77 -0.56
N MET A 283 9.25 -8.74 -0.33
CA MET A 283 9.06 -7.66 -1.30
C MET A 283 10.37 -6.91 -1.57
N LEU A 284 11.13 -6.57 -0.52
CA LEU A 284 12.42 -5.91 -0.67
C LEU A 284 13.44 -6.80 -1.40
N PHE A 285 13.43 -8.10 -1.13
CA PHE A 285 14.30 -9.04 -1.82
C PHE A 285 14.01 -9.10 -3.32
N GLY A 286 12.74 -9.25 -3.72
CA GLY A 286 12.34 -9.20 -5.13
C GLY A 286 12.64 -7.87 -5.80
N PHE A 287 12.42 -6.76 -5.09
CA PHE A 287 12.73 -5.42 -5.55
C PHE A 287 14.23 -5.21 -5.82
N LEU A 288 15.10 -5.63 -4.90
CA LEU A 288 16.54 -5.44 -5.01
C LEU A 288 17.20 -6.25 -6.13
N ILE A 289 16.71 -7.47 -6.40
CA ILE A 289 17.24 -8.31 -7.49
C ILE A 289 17.09 -7.58 -8.83
N ILE A 290 15.95 -6.97 -9.07
CA ILE A 290 15.68 -6.29 -10.34
C ILE A 290 16.26 -4.88 -10.35
N LEU A 291 16.21 -4.17 -9.23
CA LEU A 291 16.74 -2.81 -9.15
C LEU A 291 18.21 -2.74 -9.56
N ARG A 292 19.02 -3.73 -9.17
CA ARG A 292 20.44 -3.83 -9.57
C ARG A 292 20.66 -4.10 -11.06
N ARG A 293 19.65 -4.61 -11.77
CA ARG A 293 19.75 -4.95 -13.21
C ARG A 293 19.20 -3.86 -14.14
N VAL A 294 18.31 -3.01 -13.61
CA VAL A 294 17.57 -2.01 -14.42
C VAL A 294 18.08 -0.58 -14.13
N SER A 295 18.92 -0.39 -13.14
CA SER A 295 19.70 0.84 -12.91
C SER A 295 20.96 0.80 -13.73
#